data_dbc968801e0f359b1545dfc61faab4af
#
_entry.id   dbc968801e0f359b1545dfc61faab4af
#
_cell.length_a   1.000
_cell.length_b   1.000
_cell.length_c   1.000
_cell.angle_alpha   90.00
_cell.angle_beta   90.00
_cell.angle_gamma   90.00
#
_symmetry.space_group_name_H-M   'P 1'
#
loop_
_entity.id
_entity.type
_entity.pdbx_description
1 polymer ?
#
loop_
_entity_poly.entity_id
_entity_poly.type
_entity_poly.pdbx_seq_one_letter_code
_entity_poly.pdbx_strand_id
1 'polypeptide(L)'
;MDSSVSASACVGWAVGFSDSAEMLDQVVALAAVSILAVLEQVCSAYFSFQVIYARRKYAVSPPSTAGPPEFERIRSAQMNCSEYFPIFLVLLWTAGVFFSQGASSCCGLLYLYGRLLYFRHYSESAQGRLAPLYFTARVLWLLIGFSTLGVFSSFCRLYLNLDLLEVLVSTL
;
A
#
# COMPACT_ATOMS: atom_id res chain seq x y z
N MET A 1 46.32 34.77 -3.93
CA MET A 1 45.42 34.14 -4.90
C MET A 1 45.30 32.69 -4.45
N ASP A 2 44.19 32.28 -3.79
CA ASP A 2 43.78 30.86 -3.70
C ASP A 2 42.81 30.58 -2.54
N SER A 3 42.15 31.62 -1.95
CA SER A 3 41.11 31.38 -0.94
C SER A 3 39.68 31.21 -1.53
N SER A 4 39.48 31.66 -2.78
CA SER A 4 38.13 31.58 -3.44
C SER A 4 37.84 30.20 -4.08
N VAL A 5 38.89 29.48 -4.48
CA VAL A 5 38.75 28.16 -5.11
C VAL A 5 38.41 27.08 -4.08
N SER A 6 38.91 27.23 -2.83
CA SER A 6 38.61 26.27 -1.76
C SER A 6 37.19 26.38 -1.27
N ALA A 7 36.60 27.57 -1.22
CA ALA A 7 35.22 27.77 -0.75
C ALA A 7 34.17 27.22 -1.73
N SER A 8 34.40 27.41 -3.04
CA SER A 8 33.46 26.90 -4.07
C SER A 8 33.54 25.36 -4.19
N ALA A 9 34.70 24.76 -3.96
CA ALA A 9 34.83 23.31 -3.90
C ALA A 9 34.07 22.72 -2.69
N CYS A 10 34.18 23.32 -1.49
CA CYS A 10 33.46 22.86 -0.30
C CYS A 10 31.95 22.99 -0.44
N VAL A 11 31.44 24.06 -1.08
CA VAL A 11 30.00 24.22 -1.36
C VAL A 11 29.52 23.16 -2.36
N GLY A 12 30.27 22.88 -3.42
CA GLY A 12 29.92 21.85 -4.39
C GLY A 12 29.86 20.44 -3.77
N TRP A 13 30.75 20.13 -2.83
CA TRP A 13 30.73 18.86 -2.08
C TRP A 13 29.51 18.75 -1.15
N ALA A 14 29.15 19.82 -0.45
CA ALA A 14 27.99 19.84 0.45
C ALA A 14 26.66 19.68 -0.30
N VAL A 15 26.51 20.34 -1.46
CA VAL A 15 25.32 20.22 -2.32
C VAL A 15 25.22 18.81 -2.91
N GLY A 16 26.31 18.27 -3.44
CA GLY A 16 26.30 16.91 -4.00
C GLY A 16 26.04 15.82 -2.96
N PHE A 17 26.44 16.02 -1.70
CA PHE A 17 26.16 15.08 -0.61
C PHE A 17 24.68 15.16 -0.15
N SER A 18 24.10 16.37 -0.15
CA SER A 18 22.67 16.58 0.12
C SER A 18 21.80 15.91 -0.93
N ASP A 19 22.08 16.12 -2.22
CA ASP A 19 21.33 15.48 -3.32
C ASP A 19 21.44 13.96 -3.29
N SER A 20 22.59 13.42 -2.93
CA SER A 20 22.79 11.98 -2.81
C SER A 20 22.03 11.37 -1.63
N ALA A 21 21.94 12.08 -0.51
CA ALA A 21 21.19 11.66 0.65
C ALA A 21 19.67 11.68 0.36
N GLU A 22 19.15 12.71 -0.27
CA GLU A 22 17.76 12.81 -0.67
C GLU A 22 17.34 11.73 -1.67
N MET A 23 18.20 11.44 -2.66
CA MET A 23 17.97 10.35 -3.60
C MET A 23 17.97 8.98 -2.89
N LEU A 24 18.86 8.77 -1.93
CA LEU A 24 18.91 7.53 -1.17
C LEU A 24 17.65 7.33 -0.32
N ASP A 25 17.17 8.38 0.33
CA ASP A 25 15.94 8.34 1.11
C ASP A 25 14.72 8.05 0.23
N GLN A 26 14.64 8.63 -0.96
CA GLN A 26 13.59 8.33 -1.93
C GLN A 26 13.65 6.87 -2.40
N VAL A 27 14.82 6.33 -2.70
CA VAL A 27 14.99 4.93 -3.12
C VAL A 27 14.63 3.97 -2.00
N VAL A 28 15.09 4.24 -0.77
CA VAL A 28 14.78 3.40 0.40
C VAL A 28 13.28 3.34 0.66
N ALA A 29 12.60 4.42 0.47
CA ALA A 29 11.18 4.50 0.74
C ALA A 29 10.33 3.91 -0.40
N LEU A 30 10.74 4.04 -1.66
CA LEU A 30 10.17 3.26 -2.77
C LEU A 30 10.38 1.76 -2.55
N ALA A 31 11.50 1.35 -1.95
CA ALA A 31 11.73 -0.03 -1.55
C ALA A 31 10.72 -0.52 -0.53
N ALA A 32 10.35 0.28 0.49
CA ALA A 32 9.34 -0.10 1.48
C ALA A 32 7.97 -0.34 0.84
N VAL A 33 7.53 0.55 -0.06
CA VAL A 33 6.26 0.39 -0.81
C VAL A 33 6.32 -0.85 -1.70
N SER A 34 7.46 -1.10 -2.36
CA SER A 34 7.67 -2.28 -3.21
C SER A 34 7.62 -3.59 -2.41
N ILE A 35 8.25 -3.62 -1.25
CA ILE A 35 8.22 -4.78 -0.35
C ILE A 35 6.78 -5.09 0.08
N LEU A 36 6.00 -4.08 0.42
CA LEU A 36 4.60 -4.26 0.79
C LEU A 36 3.76 -4.79 -0.37
N ALA A 37 4.01 -4.32 -1.59
CA ALA A 37 3.36 -4.84 -2.78
C ALA A 37 3.70 -6.32 -3.03
N VAL A 38 4.95 -6.73 -2.81
CA VAL A 38 5.38 -8.14 -2.91
C VAL A 38 4.76 -8.98 -1.79
N LEU A 39 4.71 -8.48 -0.56
CA LEU A 39 4.08 -9.18 0.56
C LEU A 39 2.58 -9.43 0.32
N GLU A 40 1.88 -8.46 -0.28
CA GLU A 40 0.48 -8.65 -0.68
C GLU A 40 0.34 -9.75 -1.73
N GLN A 41 1.24 -9.84 -2.71
CA GLN A 41 1.26 -10.94 -3.68
C GLN A 41 1.46 -12.30 -3.01
N VAL A 42 2.36 -12.39 -2.04
CA VAL A 42 2.59 -13.61 -1.26
C VAL A 42 1.33 -14.00 -0.46
N CYS A 43 0.65 -13.03 0.17
CA CYS A 43 -0.62 -13.27 0.86
C CYS A 43 -1.71 -13.77 -0.10
N SER A 44 -1.83 -13.15 -1.28
CA SER A 44 -2.80 -13.54 -2.30
C SER A 44 -2.54 -14.97 -2.82
N ALA A 45 -1.27 -15.33 -3.05
CA ALA A 45 -0.87 -16.69 -3.40
C ALA A 45 -1.24 -17.68 -2.30
N TYR A 46 -0.95 -17.35 -1.05
CA TYR A 46 -1.33 -18.19 0.10
C TYR A 46 -2.85 -18.43 0.15
N PHE A 47 -3.69 -17.40 -0.04
CA PHE A 47 -5.14 -17.56 -0.07
C PHE A 47 -5.59 -18.46 -1.23
N SER A 48 -4.96 -18.35 -2.40
CA SER A 48 -5.23 -19.21 -3.55
C SER A 48 -4.87 -20.68 -3.26
N PHE A 49 -3.76 -20.93 -2.59
CA PHE A 49 -3.41 -22.29 -2.14
C PHE A 49 -4.42 -22.86 -1.13
N GLN A 50 -4.96 -22.03 -0.24
CA GLN A 50 -6.02 -22.47 0.69
C GLN A 50 -7.29 -22.90 -0.06
N VAL A 51 -7.65 -22.23 -1.14
CA VAL A 51 -8.78 -22.64 -1.99
C VAL A 51 -8.50 -23.98 -2.67
N ILE A 52 -7.27 -24.21 -3.19
CA ILE A 52 -6.88 -25.49 -3.79
C ILE A 52 -6.95 -26.62 -2.75
N TYR A 53 -6.45 -26.37 -1.55
CA TYR A 53 -6.54 -27.32 -0.44
C TYR A 53 -8.00 -27.62 -0.06
N ALA A 54 -8.84 -26.60 0.04
CA ALA A 54 -10.27 -26.75 0.33
C ALA A 54 -10.99 -27.55 -0.76
N ARG A 55 -10.68 -27.35 -2.05
CA ARG A 55 -11.22 -28.17 -3.14
C ARG A 55 -10.91 -29.67 -2.97
N ARG A 56 -9.70 -30.00 -2.58
CA ARG A 56 -9.30 -31.39 -2.32
C ARG A 56 -10.02 -31.95 -1.09
N LYS A 57 -10.09 -31.17 -0.01
CA LYS A 57 -10.72 -31.57 1.26
C LYS A 57 -12.23 -31.84 1.11
N TYR A 58 -12.93 -31.00 0.35
CA TYR A 58 -14.38 -31.10 0.16
C TYR A 58 -14.80 -31.78 -1.16
N ALA A 59 -13.84 -32.35 -1.90
CA ALA A 59 -14.06 -33.07 -3.17
C ALA A 59 -14.82 -32.21 -4.23
N VAL A 60 -14.55 -30.91 -4.30
CA VAL A 60 -15.16 -30.00 -5.27
C VAL A 60 -14.28 -29.89 -6.50
N SER A 61 -14.67 -30.56 -7.60
CA SER A 61 -13.91 -30.53 -8.85
C SER A 61 -14.08 -29.22 -9.60
N PRO A 62 -13.01 -28.66 -10.23
CA PRO A 62 -13.15 -27.56 -11.18
C PRO A 62 -14.00 -28.00 -12.38
N PRO A 63 -14.80 -27.08 -12.99
CA PRO A 63 -14.93 -25.65 -12.74
C PRO A 63 -15.97 -25.27 -11.67
N SER A 64 -16.52 -26.26 -10.93
CA SER A 64 -17.57 -25.99 -9.95
C SER A 64 -17.14 -24.95 -8.92
N THR A 65 -18.05 -24.04 -8.64
CA THR A 65 -17.90 -22.96 -7.64
C THR A 65 -18.82 -23.16 -6.44
N ALA A 66 -19.78 -24.07 -6.58
CA ALA A 66 -20.71 -24.45 -5.52
C ALA A 66 -20.20 -25.71 -4.79
N GLY A 67 -20.43 -25.76 -3.49
CA GLY A 67 -20.01 -26.87 -2.63
C GLY A 67 -20.51 -26.68 -1.21
N PRO A 68 -19.94 -27.42 -0.25
CA PRO A 68 -20.25 -27.20 1.17
C PRO A 68 -20.02 -25.74 1.59
N PRO A 69 -20.79 -25.23 2.57
CA PRO A 69 -20.69 -23.83 3.00
C PRO A 69 -19.27 -23.40 3.42
N GLU A 70 -18.49 -24.33 3.98
CA GLU A 70 -17.09 -24.10 4.38
C GLU A 70 -16.20 -23.79 3.18
N PHE A 71 -16.36 -24.55 2.09
CA PHE A 71 -15.63 -24.32 0.86
C PHE A 71 -16.02 -22.99 0.22
N GLU A 72 -17.31 -22.69 0.16
CA GLU A 72 -17.82 -21.45 -0.42
C GLU A 72 -17.31 -20.21 0.33
N ARG A 73 -17.20 -20.29 1.67
CA ARG A 73 -16.63 -19.20 2.49
C ARG A 73 -15.15 -18.95 2.15
N ILE A 74 -14.34 -19.99 2.10
CA ILE A 74 -12.89 -19.88 1.77
C ILE A 74 -12.72 -19.29 0.38
N ARG A 75 -13.49 -19.77 -0.60
CA ARG A 75 -13.45 -19.27 -1.96
C ARG A 75 -13.89 -17.81 -2.05
N SER A 76 -14.99 -17.45 -1.40
CA SER A 76 -15.49 -16.06 -1.39
C SER A 76 -14.52 -15.11 -0.69
N ALA A 77 -13.85 -15.56 0.37
CA ALA A 77 -12.80 -14.79 1.04
C ALA A 77 -11.63 -14.48 0.10
N GLN A 78 -11.15 -15.49 -0.64
CA GLN A 78 -10.07 -15.34 -1.60
C GLN A 78 -10.48 -14.42 -2.77
N MET A 79 -11.66 -14.61 -3.35
CA MET A 79 -12.17 -13.77 -4.43
C MET A 79 -12.21 -12.30 -4.04
N ASN A 80 -12.79 -12.00 -2.88
CA ASN A 80 -12.86 -10.64 -2.36
C ASN A 80 -11.45 -10.02 -2.13
N CYS A 81 -10.49 -10.81 -1.61
CA CYS A 81 -9.12 -10.33 -1.49
C CYS A 81 -8.51 -9.99 -2.85
N SER A 82 -8.71 -10.83 -3.86
CA SER A 82 -8.20 -10.62 -5.22
C SER A 82 -8.83 -9.41 -5.93
N GLU A 83 -10.10 -9.13 -5.70
CA GLU A 83 -10.81 -7.97 -6.26
C GLU A 83 -10.26 -6.64 -5.70
N TYR A 84 -9.94 -6.59 -4.43
CA TYR A 84 -9.42 -5.39 -3.78
C TYR A 84 -7.91 -5.17 -3.99
N PHE A 85 -7.19 -6.20 -4.41
CA PHE A 85 -5.75 -6.14 -4.60
C PHE A 85 -5.29 -5.04 -5.58
N PRO A 86 -5.81 -4.94 -6.81
CA PRO A 86 -5.38 -3.90 -7.75
C PRO A 86 -5.70 -2.49 -7.25
N ILE A 87 -6.83 -2.30 -6.56
CA ILE A 87 -7.20 -1.03 -5.97
C ILE A 87 -6.18 -0.62 -4.90
N PHE A 88 -5.87 -1.53 -3.99
CA PHE A 88 -4.87 -1.29 -2.94
C PHE A 88 -3.51 -0.96 -3.52
N LEU A 89 -3.04 -1.72 -4.51
CA LEU A 89 -1.73 -1.53 -5.12
C LEU A 89 -1.58 -0.14 -5.74
N VAL A 90 -2.57 0.29 -6.54
CA VAL A 90 -2.57 1.62 -7.16
C VAL A 90 -2.56 2.72 -6.11
N LEU A 91 -3.39 2.62 -5.08
CA LEU A 91 -3.48 3.62 -4.02
C LEU A 91 -2.21 3.67 -3.16
N LEU A 92 -1.62 2.51 -2.85
CA LEU A 92 -0.37 2.41 -2.09
C LEU A 92 0.77 3.15 -2.81
N TRP A 93 0.94 2.89 -4.11
CA TRP A 93 1.97 3.53 -4.93
C TRP A 93 1.69 5.03 -5.11
N THR A 94 0.47 5.40 -5.43
CA THR A 94 0.11 6.81 -5.62
C THR A 94 0.31 7.62 -4.33
N ALA A 95 -0.16 7.12 -3.20
CA ALA A 95 0.06 7.77 -1.92
C ALA A 95 1.56 7.82 -1.54
N GLY A 96 2.31 6.75 -1.83
CA GLY A 96 3.75 6.69 -1.55
C GLY A 96 4.58 7.68 -2.36
N VAL A 97 4.23 7.87 -3.64
CA VAL A 97 4.97 8.77 -4.55
C VAL A 97 4.58 10.23 -4.35
N PHE A 98 3.29 10.53 -4.20
CA PHE A 98 2.79 11.90 -4.25
C PHE A 98 2.52 12.54 -2.88
N PHE A 99 2.33 11.74 -1.83
CA PHE A 99 2.01 12.29 -0.50
C PHE A 99 3.12 12.02 0.52
N SER A 100 3.26 10.78 0.99
CA SER A 100 4.28 10.40 1.96
C SER A 100 4.49 8.89 1.95
N GLN A 101 5.73 8.49 1.80
CA GLN A 101 6.12 7.09 1.75
C GLN A 101 5.95 6.39 3.11
N GLY A 102 6.27 7.09 4.20
CA GLY A 102 6.11 6.56 5.56
C GLY A 102 4.65 6.32 5.93
N ALA A 103 3.78 7.30 5.67
CA ALA A 103 2.35 7.19 5.91
C ALA A 103 1.71 6.08 5.05
N SER A 104 2.08 6.02 3.76
CA SER A 104 1.62 5.00 2.83
C SER A 104 2.06 3.60 3.27
N SER A 105 3.32 3.42 3.67
CA SER A 105 3.84 2.13 4.16
C SER A 105 3.14 1.68 5.44
N CYS A 106 2.89 2.59 6.38
CA CYS A 106 2.15 2.28 7.60
C CYS A 106 0.72 1.80 7.27
N CYS A 107 -0.01 2.54 6.42
CA CYS A 107 -1.33 2.12 5.93
C CYS A 107 -1.27 0.77 5.20
N GLY A 108 -0.22 0.53 4.41
CA GLY A 108 0.00 -0.73 3.73
C GLY A 108 0.11 -1.92 4.68
N LEU A 109 0.90 -1.80 5.74
CA LEU A 109 1.02 -2.83 6.78
C LEU A 109 -0.32 -3.10 7.49
N LEU A 110 -1.04 -2.03 7.85
CA LEU A 110 -2.37 -2.15 8.48
C LEU A 110 -3.37 -2.85 7.55
N TYR A 111 -3.32 -2.54 6.26
CA TYR A 111 -4.17 -3.18 5.26
C TYR A 111 -3.87 -4.68 5.14
N LEU A 112 -2.60 -5.05 4.99
CA LEU A 112 -2.16 -6.46 4.92
C LEU A 112 -2.61 -7.24 6.15
N TYR A 113 -2.38 -6.70 7.33
CA TYR A 113 -2.85 -7.31 8.58
C TYR A 113 -4.37 -7.52 8.59
N GLY A 114 -5.11 -6.49 8.22
CA GLY A 114 -6.58 -6.56 8.13
C GLY A 114 -7.06 -7.60 7.11
N ARG A 115 -6.36 -7.78 5.98
CA ARG A 115 -6.68 -8.81 4.97
C ARG A 115 -6.42 -10.23 5.46
N LEU A 116 -5.33 -10.45 6.18
CA LEU A 116 -5.07 -11.74 6.83
C LEU A 116 -6.16 -12.09 7.85
N LEU A 117 -6.54 -11.14 8.69
CA LEU A 117 -7.66 -11.32 9.64
C LEU A 117 -8.98 -11.57 8.92
N TYR A 118 -9.27 -10.82 7.86
CA TYR A 118 -10.48 -10.99 7.06
C TYR A 118 -10.58 -12.40 6.48
N PHE A 119 -9.51 -12.90 5.87
CA PHE A 119 -9.50 -14.24 5.29
C PHE A 119 -9.73 -15.32 6.37
N ARG A 120 -9.05 -15.22 7.51
CA ARG A 120 -9.20 -16.19 8.61
C ARG A 120 -10.61 -16.20 9.17
N HIS A 121 -11.12 -15.04 9.55
CA HIS A 121 -12.45 -14.93 10.16
C HIS A 121 -13.57 -15.29 9.19
N TYR A 122 -13.42 -14.95 7.90
CA TYR A 122 -14.43 -15.32 6.92
C TYR A 122 -14.41 -16.82 6.61
N SER A 123 -13.27 -17.47 6.61
CA SER A 123 -13.19 -18.93 6.43
C SER A 123 -13.88 -19.69 7.57
N GLU A 124 -13.86 -19.14 8.78
CA GLU A 124 -14.51 -19.74 9.97
C GLU A 124 -15.99 -19.39 10.04
N SER A 125 -16.37 -18.13 9.84
CA SER A 125 -17.73 -17.63 10.01
C SER A 125 -18.08 -16.52 9.02
N ALA A 126 -19.27 -16.60 8.42
CA ALA A 126 -19.78 -15.56 7.53
C ALA A 126 -19.95 -14.19 8.20
N GLN A 127 -20.25 -14.17 9.51
CA GLN A 127 -20.39 -12.91 10.27
C GLN A 127 -19.07 -12.37 10.77
N GLY A 128 -18.08 -13.22 11.06
CA GLY A 128 -16.75 -12.85 11.53
C GLY A 128 -15.99 -11.95 10.55
N ARG A 129 -16.35 -11.97 9.26
CA ARG A 129 -15.73 -11.12 8.22
C ARG A 129 -15.98 -9.62 8.41
N LEU A 130 -17.06 -9.21 9.08
CA LEU A 130 -17.54 -7.81 9.07
C LEU A 130 -16.55 -6.84 9.72
N ALA A 131 -16.03 -7.17 10.90
CA ALA A 131 -15.11 -6.30 11.62
C ALA A 131 -13.79 -6.08 10.83
N PRO A 132 -13.07 -7.11 10.32
CA PRO A 132 -11.90 -6.91 9.49
C PRO A 132 -12.21 -6.21 8.16
N LEU A 133 -13.40 -6.43 7.57
CA LEU A 133 -13.83 -5.76 6.34
C LEU A 133 -13.92 -4.24 6.54
N TYR A 134 -14.62 -3.80 7.58
CA TYR A 134 -14.73 -2.37 7.89
C TYR A 134 -13.39 -1.76 8.26
N PHE A 135 -12.51 -2.51 8.95
CA PHE A 135 -11.17 -2.05 9.24
C PHE A 135 -10.36 -1.81 7.96
N THR A 136 -10.29 -2.79 7.05
CA THR A 136 -9.57 -2.64 5.78
C THR A 136 -10.18 -1.56 4.88
N ALA A 137 -11.50 -1.41 4.88
CA ALA A 137 -12.17 -0.35 4.14
C ALA A 137 -11.76 1.05 4.65
N ARG A 138 -11.67 1.26 5.97
CA ARG A 138 -11.20 2.53 6.55
C ARG A 138 -9.77 2.84 6.14
N VAL A 139 -8.87 1.85 6.18
CA VAL A 139 -7.48 2.04 5.73
C VAL A 139 -7.44 2.38 4.24
N LEU A 140 -8.28 1.76 3.43
CA LEU A 140 -8.37 2.07 2.00
C LEU A 140 -8.85 3.50 1.76
N TRP A 141 -9.85 3.98 2.50
CA TRP A 141 -10.31 5.37 2.45
C TRP A 141 -9.24 6.37 2.86
N LEU A 142 -8.39 6.05 3.85
CA LEU A 142 -7.23 6.86 4.20
C LEU A 142 -6.22 6.93 3.05
N LEU A 143 -5.93 5.79 2.40
CA LEU A 143 -5.05 5.77 1.23
C LEU A 143 -5.62 6.57 0.05
N ILE A 144 -6.94 6.52 -0.18
CA ILE A 144 -7.62 7.35 -1.18
C ILE A 144 -7.41 8.84 -0.85
N GLY A 145 -7.61 9.22 0.40
CA GLY A 145 -7.40 10.58 0.87
C GLY A 145 -5.96 11.05 0.65
N PHE A 146 -4.96 10.27 1.06
CA PHE A 146 -3.55 10.57 0.85
C PHE A 146 -3.18 10.65 -0.63
N SER A 147 -3.67 9.72 -1.45
CA SER A 147 -3.45 9.72 -2.89
C SER A 147 -4.02 10.98 -3.54
N THR A 148 -5.26 11.32 -3.20
CA THR A 148 -5.96 12.49 -3.77
C THR A 148 -5.27 13.79 -3.35
N LEU A 149 -4.94 13.95 -2.07
CA LEU A 149 -4.24 15.13 -1.56
C LEU A 149 -2.85 15.25 -2.17
N GLY A 150 -2.11 14.16 -2.27
CA GLY A 150 -0.76 14.16 -2.85
C GLY A 150 -0.77 14.55 -4.33
N VAL A 151 -1.62 13.94 -5.14
CA VAL A 151 -1.75 14.26 -6.56
C VAL A 151 -2.22 15.69 -6.76
N PHE A 152 -3.24 16.14 -6.00
CA PHE A 152 -3.75 17.50 -6.09
C PHE A 152 -2.72 18.56 -5.67
N SER A 153 -1.97 18.30 -4.58
CA SER A 153 -0.88 19.17 -4.15
C SER A 153 0.23 19.28 -5.20
N SER A 154 0.61 18.14 -5.80
CA SER A 154 1.62 18.12 -6.87
C SER A 154 1.15 18.88 -8.11
N PHE A 155 -0.13 18.76 -8.45
CA PHE A 155 -0.74 19.53 -9.54
C PHE A 155 -0.71 21.05 -9.25
N CYS A 156 -1.12 21.48 -8.06
CA CYS A 156 -1.12 22.88 -7.67
C CYS A 156 0.30 23.46 -7.65
N ARG A 157 1.30 22.70 -7.20
CA ARG A 157 2.69 23.13 -7.22
C ARG A 157 3.21 23.33 -8.64
N LEU A 158 2.86 22.41 -9.57
CA LEU A 158 3.32 22.49 -10.96
C LEU A 158 2.66 23.60 -11.77
N TYR A 159 1.36 23.85 -11.59
CA TYR A 159 0.59 24.76 -12.43
C TYR A 159 0.26 26.10 -11.79
N LEU A 160 0.17 26.15 -10.47
CA LEU A 160 -0.24 27.35 -9.74
C LEU A 160 0.89 27.96 -8.89
N ASN A 161 2.06 27.33 -8.82
CA ASN A 161 3.17 27.67 -7.91
C ASN A 161 2.73 27.81 -6.44
N LEU A 162 1.74 27.04 -6.01
CA LEU A 162 1.20 27.03 -4.65
C LEU A 162 1.59 25.72 -3.95
N ASP A 163 2.36 25.81 -2.86
CA ASP A 163 2.70 24.69 -1.99
C ASP A 163 1.61 24.47 -0.94
N LEU A 164 0.55 23.71 -1.30
CA LEU A 164 -0.59 23.45 -0.42
C LEU A 164 -0.19 22.62 0.83
N LEU A 165 0.83 21.78 0.74
CA LEU A 165 1.31 21.00 1.89
C LEU A 165 2.01 21.88 2.93
N GLU A 166 2.80 22.86 2.53
CA GLU A 166 3.38 23.85 3.45
C GLU A 166 2.30 24.70 4.13
N VAL A 167 1.31 25.13 3.38
CA VAL A 167 0.19 25.92 3.92
C VAL A 167 -0.61 25.10 4.94
N LEU A 168 -0.86 23.81 4.67
CA LEU A 168 -1.61 22.94 5.57
C LEU A 168 -0.82 22.65 6.86
N VAL A 169 0.48 22.41 6.76
CA VAL A 169 1.36 22.15 7.93
C VAL A 169 1.56 23.41 8.76
N SER A 170 1.59 24.59 8.16
CA SER A 170 1.75 25.86 8.90
C SER A 170 0.46 26.32 9.61
N THR A 171 -0.69 25.73 9.30
CA THR A 171 -2.00 26.05 9.91
C THR A 171 -2.46 25.06 10.98
N LEU A 172 -1.71 23.97 11.18
CA LEU A 172 -1.92 22.95 12.23
C LEU A 172 -0.96 23.14 13.39
#